data_1c8b6086f78ded73d5770cd339f4c756
#
_entry.id   1c8b6086f78ded73d5770cd339f4c756
#
_cell.length_a   1.000
_cell.length_b   1.000
_cell.length_c   1.000
_cell.angle_alpha   90.00
_cell.angle_beta   90.00
_cell.angle_gamma   90.00
#
_symmetry.space_group_name_H-M   'P 1'
#
loop_
_entity.id
_entity.type
_entity.pdbx_description
1 polymer ?
#
loop_
_entity_poly.entity_id
_entity_poly.type
_entity_poly.pdbx_seq_one_letter_code
_entity_poly.pdbx_strand_id
1 'polypeptide(L)'
;MSWSRAATRLGLALVLAGVAVLGYVGWQTWGTTWVSQREHAAITDRLEQAWAADPAEPADPADPADPAVGGGVPEGAVEVDAGVAEAIVEIPRLGADYRVPLLEGTSDEALAAGIGRFTGSAAPGGVGNLALAGHRVTHGEPLRDMPALEPGDEVVVTTRDAVHTYVLDTGGDDLEVPLTETWVVDPEPVDPDGGDVVPAAGQRRLLTLTTCSELFHTDDRLVAFGHLVSSEPRRAL
;
A
#
# COMPACT_ATOMS: atom_id res chain seq x y z
N MET A 1 -55.46 -27.56 -6.40
CA MET A 1 -55.13 -26.28 -5.77
C MET A 1 -53.83 -26.25 -4.92
N SER A 2 -53.17 -27.38 -4.66
CA SER A 2 -51.93 -27.44 -3.86
C SER A 2 -50.65 -27.14 -4.63
N TRP A 3 -50.61 -27.47 -5.92
CA TRP A 3 -49.39 -27.36 -6.75
C TRP A 3 -49.03 -25.89 -7.07
N SER A 4 -50.02 -25.01 -7.26
CA SER A 4 -49.77 -23.58 -7.48
C SER A 4 -49.14 -22.89 -6.26
N ARG A 5 -49.54 -23.28 -5.04
CA ARG A 5 -48.96 -22.74 -3.78
C ARG A 5 -47.53 -23.23 -3.57
N ALA A 6 -47.22 -24.47 -3.96
CA ALA A 6 -45.88 -25.01 -3.89
C ALA A 6 -44.93 -24.30 -4.89
N ALA A 7 -45.40 -24.10 -6.14
CA ALA A 7 -44.65 -23.36 -7.15
C ALA A 7 -44.38 -21.90 -6.73
N THR A 8 -45.39 -21.22 -6.15
CA THR A 8 -45.24 -19.84 -5.65
C THR A 8 -44.24 -19.77 -4.49
N ARG A 9 -44.28 -20.72 -3.56
CA ARG A 9 -43.33 -20.78 -2.45
C ARG A 9 -41.89 -21.06 -2.91
N LEU A 10 -41.72 -21.95 -3.86
CA LEU A 10 -40.44 -22.25 -4.48
C LEU A 10 -39.89 -21.00 -5.22
N GLY A 11 -40.74 -20.33 -6.00
CA GLY A 11 -40.38 -19.09 -6.70
C GLY A 11 -39.94 -17.98 -5.72
N LEU A 12 -40.69 -17.79 -4.62
CA LEU A 12 -40.33 -16.83 -3.58
C LEU A 12 -39.03 -17.19 -2.90
N ALA A 13 -38.78 -18.46 -2.59
CA ALA A 13 -37.54 -18.92 -2.00
C ALA A 13 -36.33 -18.67 -2.92
N LEU A 14 -36.48 -18.92 -4.24
CA LEU A 14 -35.43 -18.64 -5.22
C LEU A 14 -35.14 -17.12 -5.35
N VAL A 15 -36.20 -16.28 -5.34
CA VAL A 15 -36.01 -14.82 -5.34
C VAL A 15 -35.27 -14.35 -4.10
N LEU A 16 -35.67 -14.82 -2.92
CA LEU A 16 -35.00 -14.48 -1.66
C LEU A 16 -33.54 -14.96 -1.65
N ALA A 17 -33.27 -16.17 -2.15
CA ALA A 17 -31.91 -16.68 -2.28
C ALA A 17 -31.08 -15.80 -3.25
N GLY A 18 -31.67 -15.41 -4.39
CA GLY A 18 -31.02 -14.50 -5.35
C GLY A 18 -30.71 -13.13 -4.74
N VAL A 19 -31.64 -12.53 -3.99
CA VAL A 19 -31.44 -11.28 -3.28
C VAL A 19 -30.34 -11.41 -2.20
N ALA A 20 -30.32 -12.52 -1.47
CA ALA A 20 -29.29 -12.78 -0.47
C ALA A 20 -27.89 -12.91 -1.10
N VAL A 21 -27.78 -13.61 -2.23
CA VAL A 21 -26.52 -13.72 -2.98
C VAL A 21 -26.08 -12.36 -3.52
N LEU A 22 -26.96 -11.57 -4.11
CA LEU A 22 -26.66 -10.23 -4.59
C LEU A 22 -26.27 -9.29 -3.45
N GLY A 23 -26.95 -9.38 -2.32
CA GLY A 23 -26.61 -8.63 -1.11
C GLY A 23 -25.24 -9.01 -0.55
N TYR A 24 -24.93 -10.32 -0.55
CA TYR A 24 -23.61 -10.82 -0.14
C TYR A 24 -22.50 -10.34 -1.07
N VAL A 25 -22.68 -10.42 -2.39
CA VAL A 25 -21.72 -9.91 -3.36
C VAL A 25 -21.54 -8.39 -3.21
N GLY A 26 -22.63 -7.64 -3.07
CA GLY A 26 -22.55 -6.20 -2.81
C GLY A 26 -21.80 -5.87 -1.53
N TRP A 27 -22.02 -6.64 -0.46
CA TRP A 27 -21.27 -6.47 0.79
C TRP A 27 -19.77 -6.78 0.61
N GLN A 28 -19.43 -7.86 -0.10
CA GLN A 28 -18.03 -8.24 -0.34
C GLN A 28 -17.27 -7.23 -1.19
N THR A 29 -17.95 -6.54 -2.12
CA THR A 29 -17.30 -5.57 -3.01
C THR A 29 -17.25 -4.16 -2.42
N TRP A 30 -18.32 -3.67 -1.79
CA TRP A 30 -18.41 -2.28 -1.30
C TRP A 30 -18.35 -2.16 0.22
N GLY A 31 -18.86 -3.16 0.94
CA GLY A 31 -18.88 -3.14 2.40
C GLY A 31 -17.49 -3.26 3.00
N THR A 32 -16.66 -4.15 2.47
CA THR A 32 -15.26 -4.33 2.91
C THR A 32 -14.42 -3.09 2.63
N THR A 33 -14.54 -2.50 1.44
CA THR A 33 -13.84 -1.26 1.08
C THR A 33 -14.17 -0.12 2.04
N TRP A 34 -15.45 0.09 2.37
CA TRP A 34 -15.86 1.15 3.28
C TRP A 34 -15.36 0.94 4.72
N VAL A 35 -15.35 -0.32 5.20
CA VAL A 35 -14.80 -0.66 6.52
C VAL A 35 -13.30 -0.39 6.56
N SER A 36 -12.54 -0.88 5.55
CA SER A 36 -11.10 -0.67 5.49
C SER A 36 -10.70 0.79 5.35
N GLN A 37 -11.41 1.59 4.55
CA GLN A 37 -11.14 3.03 4.45
C GLN A 37 -11.30 3.76 5.79
N ARG A 38 -12.26 3.35 6.62
CA ARG A 38 -12.39 3.89 7.99
C ARG A 38 -11.26 3.43 8.90
N GLU A 39 -10.82 2.20 8.73
CA GLU A 39 -9.69 1.66 9.48
C GLU A 39 -8.39 2.36 9.07
N HIS A 40 -8.16 2.58 7.76
CA HIS A 40 -7.04 3.39 7.25
C HIS A 40 -7.01 4.77 7.91
N ALA A 41 -8.13 5.47 7.92
CA ALA A 41 -8.23 6.79 8.56
C ALA A 41 -7.94 6.71 10.06
N ALA A 42 -8.50 5.71 10.77
CA ALA A 42 -8.28 5.56 12.21
C ALA A 42 -6.83 5.22 12.57
N ILE A 43 -6.14 4.42 11.75
CA ILE A 43 -4.72 4.10 11.94
C ILE A 43 -3.87 5.34 11.65
N THR A 44 -4.16 6.07 10.58
CA THR A 44 -3.48 7.32 10.24
C THR A 44 -3.61 8.35 11.37
N ASP A 45 -4.82 8.53 11.92
CA ASP A 45 -5.06 9.42 13.06
C ASP A 45 -4.27 8.99 14.32
N ARG A 46 -4.15 7.67 14.57
CA ARG A 46 -3.36 7.14 15.70
C ARG A 46 -1.88 7.43 15.53
N LEU A 47 -1.32 7.26 14.33
CA LEU A 47 0.06 7.61 14.02
C LEU A 47 0.31 9.09 14.29
N GLU A 48 -0.53 9.98 13.77
CA GLU A 48 -0.40 11.43 13.98
C GLU A 48 -0.50 11.81 15.46
N GLN A 49 -1.43 11.21 16.20
CA GLN A 49 -1.57 11.45 17.64
C GLN A 49 -0.36 10.97 18.42
N ALA A 50 0.19 9.79 18.10
CA ALA A 50 1.40 9.27 18.72
C ALA A 50 2.60 10.18 18.45
N TRP A 51 2.76 10.65 17.21
CA TRP A 51 3.84 11.55 16.82
C TRP A 51 3.69 12.97 17.42
N ALA A 52 2.45 13.42 17.66
CA ALA A 52 2.21 14.68 18.35
C ALA A 52 2.48 14.60 19.87
N ALA A 53 2.27 13.41 20.46
CA ALA A 53 2.53 13.16 21.88
C ALA A 53 4.02 12.98 22.19
N ASP A 54 4.79 12.44 21.23
CA ASP A 54 6.24 12.22 21.32
C ASP A 54 6.92 12.75 20.05
N PRO A 55 7.06 14.08 19.92
CA PRO A 55 7.67 14.69 18.75
C PRO A 55 9.14 14.30 18.65
N ALA A 56 9.60 14.07 17.42
CA ALA A 56 11.00 13.77 17.14
C ALA A 56 11.93 14.86 17.73
N GLU A 57 13.00 14.42 18.37
CA GLU A 57 14.09 15.36 18.71
C GLU A 57 14.71 15.90 17.41
N PRO A 58 15.10 17.19 17.36
CA PRO A 58 15.77 17.73 16.19
C PRO A 58 17.01 16.89 15.89
N ALA A 59 17.05 16.28 14.69
CA ALA A 59 18.20 15.50 14.26
C ALA A 59 19.48 16.37 14.33
N ASP A 60 20.52 15.86 14.96
CA ASP A 60 21.83 16.51 14.93
C ASP A 60 22.36 16.41 13.48
N PRO A 61 22.61 17.54 12.79
CA PRO A 61 23.11 17.49 11.42
C PRO A 61 24.49 16.84 11.29
N ALA A 62 25.17 16.56 12.42
CA ALA A 62 26.47 15.88 12.46
C ALA A 62 26.36 14.34 12.53
N ASP A 63 25.18 13.80 12.81
CA ASP A 63 24.94 12.35 12.87
C ASP A 63 23.82 12.00 11.87
N PRO A 64 24.16 11.73 10.58
CA PRO A 64 23.17 11.23 9.65
C PRO A 64 22.72 9.87 10.18
N ALA A 65 21.51 9.83 10.74
CA ALA A 65 20.90 8.61 11.23
C ALA A 65 21.08 7.52 10.16
N ASP A 66 21.88 6.52 10.46
CA ASP A 66 22.05 5.34 9.63
C ASP A 66 20.67 4.66 9.63
N PRO A 67 19.92 4.66 8.51
CA PRO A 67 18.59 4.08 8.50
C PRO A 67 18.76 2.61 8.85
N ALA A 68 18.19 2.21 9.95
CA ALA A 68 18.40 0.93 10.60
C ALA A 68 18.31 -0.24 9.60
N VAL A 69 19.46 -0.79 9.28
CA VAL A 69 19.58 -2.17 8.81
C VAL A 69 19.37 -3.04 10.05
N GLY A 70 18.12 -3.30 10.37
CA GLY A 70 17.80 -4.13 11.52
C GLY A 70 16.30 -4.22 11.77
N GLY A 71 15.79 -5.43 11.90
CA GLY A 71 14.39 -5.75 12.14
C GLY A 71 13.87 -5.35 13.54
N GLY A 72 14.05 -4.08 13.91
CA GLY A 72 13.39 -3.46 15.05
C GLY A 72 12.16 -2.67 14.62
N VAL A 73 11.20 -2.53 15.53
CA VAL A 73 10.03 -1.66 15.32
C VAL A 73 10.56 -0.24 15.13
N PRO A 74 10.22 0.44 14.01
CA PRO A 74 10.68 1.81 13.78
C PRO A 74 10.21 2.76 14.88
N GLU A 75 11.01 3.77 15.19
CA GLU A 75 10.64 4.78 16.16
C GLU A 75 9.38 5.51 15.74
N GLY A 76 8.43 5.66 16.67
CA GLY A 76 7.13 6.27 16.39
C GLY A 76 6.11 5.37 15.67
N ALA A 77 6.43 4.11 15.46
CA ALA A 77 5.46 3.13 14.96
C ALA A 77 4.41 2.81 16.04
N VAL A 78 3.21 2.45 15.59
CA VAL A 78 2.06 2.14 16.44
C VAL A 78 1.61 0.71 16.21
N GLU A 79 1.47 -0.05 17.28
CA GLU A 79 0.84 -1.38 17.22
C GLU A 79 -0.66 -1.24 16.97
N VAL A 80 -1.15 -1.97 15.98
CA VAL A 80 -2.56 -2.10 15.62
C VAL A 80 -2.92 -3.58 15.50
N ASP A 81 -4.21 -3.92 15.41
CA ASP A 81 -4.64 -5.32 15.31
C ASP A 81 -4.05 -6.05 14.09
N ALA A 82 -3.77 -5.30 13.02
CA ALA A 82 -3.22 -5.79 11.77
C ALA A 82 -1.66 -5.86 11.74
N GLY A 83 -0.98 -5.47 12.81
CA GLY A 83 0.49 -5.46 12.89
C GLY A 83 1.06 -4.13 13.35
N VAL A 84 2.15 -3.70 12.77
CA VAL A 84 2.86 -2.45 13.11
C VAL A 84 2.68 -1.43 12.00
N ALA A 85 2.00 -0.32 12.30
CA ALA A 85 1.90 0.83 11.40
C ALA A 85 3.10 1.77 11.67
N GLU A 86 3.85 2.12 10.62
CA GLU A 86 5.13 2.81 10.74
C GLU A 86 5.20 4.17 10.02
N ALA A 87 4.33 4.39 9.04
CA ALA A 87 4.34 5.61 8.23
C ALA A 87 2.97 5.86 7.59
N ILE A 88 2.85 6.98 6.90
CA ILE A 88 1.70 7.37 6.10
C ILE A 88 2.19 7.56 4.66
N VAL A 89 1.51 6.92 3.70
CA VAL A 89 1.76 7.06 2.27
C VAL A 89 0.74 8.01 1.65
N GLU A 90 1.23 8.99 0.92
CA GLU A 90 0.44 9.96 0.17
C GLU A 90 0.87 9.91 -1.31
N ILE A 91 -0.10 9.81 -2.22
CA ILE A 91 0.14 9.83 -3.67
C ILE A 91 -0.78 10.90 -4.26
N PRO A 92 -0.30 12.14 -4.45
CA PRO A 92 -1.14 13.27 -4.84
C PRO A 92 -1.90 13.05 -6.16
N ARG A 93 -1.31 12.29 -7.09
CA ARG A 93 -1.96 11.90 -8.36
C ARG A 93 -3.25 11.12 -8.16
N LEU A 94 -3.34 10.30 -7.09
CA LEU A 94 -4.52 9.48 -6.79
C LEU A 94 -5.59 10.24 -6.01
N GLY A 95 -5.29 11.44 -5.53
CA GLY A 95 -6.23 12.32 -4.85
C GLY A 95 -5.55 13.28 -3.88
N ALA A 96 -6.11 14.48 -3.73
CA ALA A 96 -5.56 15.48 -2.79
C ALA A 96 -5.65 15.01 -1.32
N ASP A 97 -6.63 14.15 -1.00
CA ASP A 97 -6.85 13.59 0.33
C ASP A 97 -6.38 12.13 0.45
N TYR A 98 -5.60 11.66 -0.56
CA TYR A 98 -5.09 10.29 -0.55
C TYR A 98 -4.04 10.12 0.55
N ARG A 99 -4.41 9.39 1.60
CA ARG A 99 -3.57 9.10 2.76
C ARG A 99 -3.86 7.69 3.26
N VAL A 100 -2.86 6.83 3.22
CA VAL A 100 -2.99 5.41 3.58
C VAL A 100 -1.87 5.02 4.54
N PRO A 101 -2.16 4.31 5.65
CA PRO A 101 -1.11 3.88 6.55
C PRO A 101 -0.21 2.84 5.88
N LEU A 102 1.09 2.91 6.20
CA LEU A 102 2.09 1.91 5.84
C LEU A 102 2.29 0.98 7.04
N LEU A 103 2.13 -0.31 6.80
CA LEU A 103 2.33 -1.36 7.81
C LEU A 103 3.57 -2.20 7.46
N GLU A 104 4.24 -2.74 8.47
CA GLU A 104 5.27 -3.74 8.26
C GLU A 104 4.65 -5.08 7.85
N GLY A 105 5.21 -5.69 6.79
CA GLY A 105 4.75 -6.97 6.26
C GLY A 105 3.64 -6.85 5.21
N THR A 106 3.40 -7.97 4.55
CA THR A 106 2.41 -8.09 3.45
C THR A 106 1.44 -9.24 3.72
N SER A 107 1.10 -9.48 5.00
CA SER A 107 0.04 -10.43 5.36
C SER A 107 -1.33 -9.89 4.90
N ASP A 108 -2.31 -10.78 4.80
CA ASP A 108 -3.67 -10.40 4.42
C ASP A 108 -4.25 -9.33 5.37
N GLU A 109 -3.94 -9.43 6.67
CA GLU A 109 -4.38 -8.46 7.68
C GLU A 109 -3.71 -7.09 7.47
N ALA A 110 -2.39 -7.06 7.22
CA ALA A 110 -1.66 -5.83 6.97
C ALA A 110 -2.14 -5.12 5.70
N LEU A 111 -2.32 -5.88 4.61
CA LEU A 111 -2.83 -5.34 3.35
C LEU A 111 -4.30 -4.90 3.42
N ALA A 112 -5.12 -5.52 4.27
CA ALA A 112 -6.49 -5.08 4.53
C ALA A 112 -6.53 -3.75 5.30
N ALA A 113 -5.53 -3.47 6.12
CA ALA A 113 -5.41 -2.28 6.96
C ALA A 113 -4.67 -1.12 6.28
N GLY A 114 -4.02 -1.35 5.12
CA GLY A 114 -3.31 -0.29 4.41
C GLY A 114 -2.41 -0.78 3.28
N ILE A 115 -1.30 -0.08 3.10
CA ILE A 115 -0.18 -0.50 2.25
C ILE A 115 0.79 -1.29 3.13
N GLY A 116 1.29 -2.42 2.64
CA GLY A 116 2.26 -3.25 3.32
C GLY A 116 3.67 -3.04 2.78
N ARG A 117 4.66 -2.92 3.66
CA ARG A 117 6.08 -2.94 3.29
C ARG A 117 6.58 -4.39 3.34
N PHE A 118 7.22 -4.84 2.28
CA PHE A 118 7.83 -6.17 2.27
C PHE A 118 8.86 -6.32 3.40
N THR A 119 8.73 -7.39 4.17
CA THR A 119 9.69 -7.71 5.24
C THR A 119 11.10 -7.86 4.66
N GLY A 120 12.06 -7.13 5.24
CA GLY A 120 13.44 -7.12 4.77
C GLY A 120 13.72 -6.11 3.65
N SER A 121 12.72 -5.42 3.11
CA SER A 121 12.95 -4.26 2.23
C SER A 121 13.43 -3.04 3.03
N ALA A 122 13.97 -2.04 2.34
CA ALA A 122 14.45 -0.83 3.00
C ALA A 122 13.33 -0.12 3.79
N ALA A 123 13.69 0.51 4.90
CA ALA A 123 12.81 1.44 5.58
C ALA A 123 12.62 2.73 4.75
N PRO A 124 11.55 3.51 4.99
CA PRO A 124 11.37 4.81 4.34
C PRO A 124 12.62 5.68 4.43
N GLY A 125 13.09 6.23 3.30
CA GLY A 125 14.31 7.02 3.20
C GLY A 125 15.62 6.24 3.26
N GLY A 126 15.57 4.93 3.51
CA GLY A 126 16.74 4.06 3.63
C GLY A 126 17.44 3.74 2.31
N VAL A 127 18.68 3.22 2.40
CA VAL A 127 19.41 2.69 1.25
C VAL A 127 18.86 1.30 0.90
N GLY A 128 18.66 1.03 -0.38
CA GLY A 128 18.04 -0.15 -0.91
C GLY A 128 16.68 0.17 -1.53
N ASN A 129 15.82 -0.82 -1.63
CA ASN A 129 14.50 -0.72 -2.25
C ASN A 129 13.41 -0.74 -1.17
N LEU A 130 12.66 0.34 -1.03
CA LEU A 130 11.42 0.39 -0.27
C LEU A 130 10.33 -0.28 -1.10
N ALA A 131 10.09 -1.56 -0.88
CA ALA A 131 9.12 -2.34 -1.64
C ALA A 131 7.77 -2.34 -0.90
N LEU A 132 6.74 -1.87 -1.60
CA LEU A 132 5.38 -1.66 -1.09
C LEU A 132 4.36 -2.46 -1.89
N ALA A 133 3.40 -3.06 -1.20
CA ALA A 133 2.26 -3.74 -1.80
C ALA A 133 0.94 -3.15 -1.30
N GLY A 134 -0.06 -3.10 -2.16
CA GLY A 134 -1.42 -2.68 -1.78
C GLY A 134 -2.48 -3.38 -2.60
N HIS A 135 -3.68 -3.49 -2.05
CA HIS A 135 -4.82 -4.03 -2.77
C HIS A 135 -5.29 -3.11 -3.89
N ARG A 136 -5.73 -3.73 -5.01
CA ARG A 136 -6.33 -3.00 -6.13
C ARG A 136 -7.86 -2.98 -6.11
N VAL A 137 -8.50 -4.02 -5.58
CA VAL A 137 -9.95 -4.29 -5.78
C VAL A 137 -10.72 -4.43 -4.47
N THR A 138 -10.04 -4.66 -3.34
CA THR A 138 -10.67 -4.94 -2.06
C THR A 138 -9.99 -4.17 -0.94
N HIS A 139 -10.61 -4.17 0.25
CA HIS A 139 -10.00 -3.65 1.47
C HIS A 139 -9.51 -2.20 1.31
N GLY A 140 -10.40 -1.31 0.91
CA GLY A 140 -10.08 0.12 0.74
C GLY A 140 -9.43 0.47 -0.59
N GLU A 141 -8.94 -0.54 -1.33
CA GLU A 141 -8.41 -0.39 -2.70
C GLU A 141 -7.32 0.69 -2.83
N PRO A 142 -6.30 0.69 -1.95
CA PRO A 142 -5.34 1.80 -1.92
C PRO A 142 -4.60 2.00 -3.25
N LEU A 143 -4.35 0.94 -4.01
CA LEU A 143 -3.68 1.02 -5.32
C LEU A 143 -4.62 0.71 -6.50
N ARG A 144 -5.93 1.04 -6.36
CA ARG A 144 -6.93 0.85 -7.42
C ARG A 144 -6.52 1.52 -8.73
N ASP A 145 -6.14 2.78 -8.62
CA ASP A 145 -5.84 3.64 -9.75
C ASP A 145 -4.33 3.72 -10.05
N MET A 146 -3.55 2.73 -9.56
CA MET A 146 -2.13 2.62 -9.87
C MET A 146 -1.83 2.72 -11.38
N PRO A 147 -2.64 2.13 -12.30
CA PRO A 147 -2.40 2.29 -13.74
C PRO A 147 -2.45 3.74 -14.27
N ALA A 148 -2.99 4.68 -13.50
CA ALA A 148 -3.01 6.10 -13.87
C ALA A 148 -1.75 6.86 -13.43
N LEU A 149 -0.84 6.21 -12.71
CA LEU A 149 0.44 6.79 -12.33
C LEU A 149 1.36 6.91 -13.53
N GLU A 150 2.06 8.03 -13.63
CA GLU A 150 2.98 8.35 -14.71
C GLU A 150 4.40 8.59 -14.17
N PRO A 151 5.46 8.41 -14.99
CA PRO A 151 6.80 8.83 -14.62
C PRO A 151 6.81 10.31 -14.21
N GLY A 152 7.44 10.62 -13.07
CA GLY A 152 7.46 11.95 -12.49
C GLY A 152 6.40 12.19 -11.41
N ASP A 153 5.44 11.29 -11.21
CA ASP A 153 4.49 11.37 -10.10
C ASP A 153 5.20 11.12 -8.76
N GLU A 154 4.74 11.82 -7.72
CA GLU A 154 5.33 11.75 -6.39
C GLU A 154 4.62 10.70 -5.52
N VAL A 155 5.43 9.99 -4.74
CA VAL A 155 5.00 9.15 -3.62
C VAL A 155 5.67 9.70 -2.36
N VAL A 156 4.88 10.24 -1.46
CA VAL A 156 5.36 10.84 -0.22
C VAL A 156 5.13 9.86 0.92
N VAL A 157 6.19 9.53 1.66
CA VAL A 157 6.13 8.65 2.82
C VAL A 157 6.53 9.44 4.06
N THR A 158 5.54 9.70 4.91
CA THR A 158 5.72 10.47 6.15
C THR A 158 5.91 9.51 7.33
N THR A 159 7.04 9.63 8.01
CA THR A 159 7.35 8.96 9.28
C THR A 159 7.23 9.94 10.47
N ARG A 160 7.49 9.48 11.69
CA ARG A 160 7.57 10.37 12.86
C ARG A 160 8.60 11.50 12.65
N ASP A 161 9.73 11.17 12.06
CA ASP A 161 10.90 12.04 12.07
C ASP A 161 11.09 12.82 10.76
N ALA A 162 10.61 12.26 9.64
CA ALA A 162 10.89 12.81 8.32
C ALA A 162 9.73 12.62 7.32
N VAL A 163 9.78 13.45 6.28
CA VAL A 163 8.97 13.34 5.06
C VAL A 163 9.90 12.95 3.93
N HIS A 164 9.67 11.80 3.34
CA HIS A 164 10.44 11.22 2.26
C HIS A 164 9.65 11.33 0.95
N THR A 165 10.17 12.06 -0.02
CA THR A 165 9.54 12.18 -1.34
C THR A 165 10.29 11.32 -2.34
N TYR A 166 9.57 10.38 -2.93
CA TYR A 166 10.02 9.56 -4.05
C TYR A 166 9.35 10.06 -5.32
N VAL A 167 10.05 9.93 -6.44
CA VAL A 167 9.50 10.21 -7.78
C VAL A 167 9.52 8.92 -8.58
N LEU A 168 8.42 8.64 -9.27
CA LEU A 168 8.31 7.46 -10.12
C LEU A 168 9.16 7.63 -11.37
N ASP A 169 9.94 6.59 -11.68
CA ASP A 169 10.75 6.45 -12.89
C ASP A 169 9.94 5.80 -14.02
N THR A 170 8.94 4.96 -13.63
CA THR A 170 8.08 4.20 -14.55
C THR A 170 6.61 4.48 -14.24
N GLY A 171 5.74 4.28 -15.23
CA GLY A 171 4.30 4.33 -15.04
C GLY A 171 3.76 3.15 -14.25
N GLY A 172 2.54 3.28 -13.76
CA GLY A 172 1.89 2.26 -12.93
C GLY A 172 1.40 1.03 -13.69
N ASP A 173 1.41 1.05 -15.03
CA ASP A 173 1.06 -0.05 -15.93
C ASP A 173 2.15 -0.38 -16.97
N ASP A 174 3.35 0.18 -16.81
CA ASP A 174 4.47 -0.05 -17.73
C ASP A 174 5.07 -1.46 -17.58
N LEU A 175 4.96 -2.05 -16.38
CA LEU A 175 5.52 -3.38 -16.10
C LEU A 175 4.46 -4.27 -15.43
N GLU A 176 4.23 -5.42 -16.04
CA GLU A 176 3.44 -6.51 -15.49
C GLU A 176 4.31 -7.76 -15.38
N VAL A 177 4.35 -8.37 -14.19
CA VAL A 177 5.15 -9.58 -13.92
C VAL A 177 4.31 -10.63 -13.19
N PRO A 178 4.56 -11.93 -13.43
CA PRO A 178 4.01 -13.00 -12.59
C PRO A 178 4.40 -12.83 -11.12
N LEU A 179 3.53 -13.24 -10.19
CA LEU A 179 3.81 -13.21 -8.75
C LEU A 179 5.09 -13.96 -8.35
N THR A 180 5.54 -14.89 -9.18
CA THR A 180 6.77 -15.65 -8.98
C THR A 180 8.05 -14.85 -9.25
N GLU A 181 7.93 -13.72 -9.94
CA GLU A 181 9.05 -12.83 -10.26
C GLU A 181 9.32 -11.90 -9.05
N THR A 182 10.23 -12.34 -8.18
CA THR A 182 10.54 -11.63 -6.93
C THR A 182 11.62 -10.56 -7.08
N TRP A 183 12.35 -10.52 -8.21
CA TRP A 183 13.43 -9.56 -8.45
C TRP A 183 12.97 -8.10 -8.31
N VAL A 184 11.69 -7.82 -8.57
CA VAL A 184 11.11 -6.47 -8.48
C VAL A 184 11.14 -5.89 -7.06
N VAL A 185 11.21 -6.74 -6.04
CA VAL A 185 11.27 -6.34 -4.62
C VAL A 185 12.67 -6.53 -4.00
N ASP A 186 13.65 -6.97 -4.79
CA ASP A 186 15.04 -7.08 -4.35
C ASP A 186 15.61 -5.71 -3.95
N PRO A 187 16.63 -5.65 -3.09
CA PRO A 187 17.28 -4.39 -2.70
C PRO A 187 17.83 -3.57 -3.88
N GLU A 188 18.21 -4.23 -4.97
CA GLU A 188 18.61 -3.67 -6.24
C GLU A 188 17.86 -4.45 -7.35
N PRO A 189 16.64 -4.00 -7.72
CA PRO A 189 15.85 -4.68 -8.75
C PRO A 189 16.58 -4.68 -10.09
N VAL A 190 16.76 -5.87 -10.66
CA VAL A 190 17.38 -6.07 -11.97
C VAL A 190 16.54 -7.07 -12.75
N ASP A 191 16.06 -6.66 -13.92
CA ASP A 191 15.32 -7.55 -14.79
C ASP A 191 16.23 -8.68 -15.32
N PRO A 192 15.94 -9.94 -14.99
CA PRO A 192 16.77 -11.08 -15.41
C PRO A 192 16.76 -11.29 -16.93
N ASP A 193 15.72 -10.81 -17.62
CA ASP A 193 15.57 -10.92 -19.07
C ASP A 193 16.17 -9.71 -19.81
N GLY A 194 16.69 -8.72 -19.08
CA GLY A 194 17.37 -7.55 -19.61
C GLY A 194 16.41 -6.52 -20.21
N GLY A 195 15.21 -6.41 -19.66
CA GLY A 195 14.24 -5.37 -20.01
C GLY A 195 14.71 -3.98 -19.64
N ASP A 196 14.12 -2.97 -20.29
CA ASP A 196 14.45 -1.55 -20.07
C ASP A 196 13.65 -0.94 -18.90
N VAL A 197 12.63 -1.65 -18.38
CA VAL A 197 11.75 -1.17 -17.31
C VAL A 197 12.31 -1.57 -15.95
N VAL A 198 13.24 -0.76 -15.45
CA VAL A 198 13.96 -0.93 -14.18
C VAL A 198 14.10 0.43 -13.48
N PRO A 199 14.44 0.44 -12.19
CA PRO A 199 14.72 1.70 -11.50
C PRO A 199 15.83 2.51 -12.18
N ALA A 200 15.79 3.83 -12.00
CA ALA A 200 16.80 4.73 -12.56
C ALA A 200 18.22 4.32 -12.16
N ALA A 201 19.08 4.16 -13.14
CA ALA A 201 20.46 3.71 -12.93
C ALA A 201 21.24 4.65 -11.98
N GLY A 202 22.00 4.04 -11.05
CA GLY A 202 22.84 4.78 -10.10
C GLY A 202 22.12 5.30 -8.86
N GLN A 203 20.82 5.14 -8.76
CA GLN A 203 20.08 5.44 -7.52
C GLN A 203 20.31 4.33 -6.48
N ARG A 204 20.39 4.73 -5.23
CA ARG A 204 20.65 3.80 -4.10
C ARG A 204 19.51 3.72 -3.11
N ARG A 205 18.50 4.59 -3.25
CA ARG A 205 17.30 4.64 -2.43
C ARG A 205 16.12 4.57 -3.37
N LEU A 206 15.63 3.36 -3.52
CA LEU A 206 14.64 2.99 -4.52
C LEU A 206 13.27 2.83 -3.87
N LEU A 207 12.24 2.89 -4.70
CA LEU A 207 10.86 2.56 -4.37
C LEU A 207 10.34 1.55 -5.38
N THR A 208 9.64 0.54 -4.91
CA THR A 208 8.79 -0.33 -5.72
C THR A 208 7.37 -0.27 -5.19
N LEU A 209 6.41 0.08 -6.06
CA LEU A 209 4.99 -0.12 -5.80
C LEU A 209 4.52 -1.36 -6.55
N THR A 210 3.73 -2.23 -5.89
CA THR A 210 3.13 -3.40 -6.54
C THR A 210 1.68 -3.63 -6.12
N THR A 211 0.87 -4.07 -7.08
CA THR A 211 -0.54 -4.42 -6.88
C THR A 211 -0.96 -5.52 -7.86
N CYS A 212 -2.18 -6.05 -7.72
CA CYS A 212 -2.73 -7.00 -8.70
C CYS A 212 -2.91 -6.34 -10.07
N SER A 213 -2.56 -7.04 -11.15
CA SER A 213 -2.65 -6.50 -12.51
C SER A 213 -4.10 -6.35 -12.98
N GLU A 214 -4.98 -7.28 -12.61
CA GLU A 214 -6.39 -7.23 -13.00
C GLU A 214 -7.33 -7.12 -11.80
N LEU A 215 -8.58 -6.72 -12.10
CA LEU A 215 -9.64 -6.57 -11.10
C LEU A 215 -10.18 -7.91 -10.57
N PHE A 216 -9.93 -9.02 -11.24
CA PHE A 216 -10.39 -10.36 -10.87
C PHE A 216 -9.24 -11.36 -10.96
N HIS A 217 -8.70 -11.74 -9.81
CA HIS A 217 -7.73 -12.83 -9.58
C HIS A 217 -6.78 -13.10 -10.76
N THR A 218 -5.64 -12.42 -10.77
CA THR A 218 -4.50 -12.82 -11.59
C THR A 218 -3.31 -13.12 -10.70
N ASP A 219 -2.50 -14.05 -11.17
CA ASP A 219 -1.18 -14.31 -10.59
C ASP A 219 -0.15 -13.24 -11.00
N ASP A 220 -0.59 -12.24 -11.77
CA ASP A 220 0.26 -11.17 -12.28
C ASP A 220 0.13 -9.90 -11.42
N ARG A 221 1.19 -9.12 -11.41
CA ARG A 221 1.34 -7.88 -10.62
C ARG A 221 1.77 -6.73 -11.51
N LEU A 222 1.10 -5.59 -11.35
CA LEU A 222 1.63 -4.31 -11.84
C LEU A 222 2.73 -3.84 -10.90
N VAL A 223 3.78 -3.29 -11.48
CA VAL A 223 4.95 -2.79 -10.77
C VAL A 223 5.34 -1.41 -11.30
N ALA A 224 5.54 -0.47 -10.40
CA ALA A 224 6.15 0.82 -10.72
C ALA A 224 7.40 1.03 -9.87
N PHE A 225 8.45 1.53 -10.49
CA PHE A 225 9.69 1.89 -9.82
C PHE A 225 9.83 3.39 -9.66
N GLY A 226 10.56 3.78 -8.62
CA GLY A 226 10.91 5.16 -8.36
C GLY A 226 12.17 5.26 -7.50
N HIS A 227 12.57 6.50 -7.23
CA HIS A 227 13.72 6.77 -6.38
C HIS A 227 13.47 7.97 -5.46
N LEU A 228 14.20 8.02 -4.34
CA LEU A 228 14.14 9.10 -3.38
C LEU A 228 14.76 10.38 -3.94
N VAL A 229 14.03 11.47 -3.91
CA VAL A 229 14.50 12.80 -4.33
C VAL A 229 14.71 13.75 -3.16
N SER A 230 13.95 13.61 -2.08
CA SER A 230 14.15 14.40 -0.87
C SER A 230 13.81 13.65 0.40
N SER A 231 14.47 14.05 1.49
CA SER A 231 14.16 13.60 2.85
C SER A 231 14.30 14.82 3.76
N GLU A 232 13.16 15.30 4.26
CA GLU A 232 13.12 16.51 5.07
C GLU A 232 12.62 16.19 6.48
N PRO A 233 13.19 16.81 7.54
CA PRO A 233 12.65 16.65 8.89
C PRO A 233 11.16 17.02 8.95
N ARG A 234 10.34 16.15 9.54
CA ARG A 234 8.94 16.44 9.76
C ARG A 234 8.80 17.57 10.78
N ARG A 235 8.15 18.65 10.40
CA ARG A 235 7.85 19.74 11.33
C ARG A 235 6.67 19.33 12.22
N ALA A 236 6.84 19.44 13.53
CA ALA A 236 5.70 19.35 14.45
C ALA A 236 4.67 20.42 14.09
N LEU A 237 3.42 20.02 13.95
CA LEU A 237 2.29 20.92 13.73
C LEU A 237 1.90 21.64 15.01
#